data_b76a5c8e035236ba1a2b425c1034e10c
#
_entry.id   b76a5c8e035236ba1a2b425c1034e10c
#
_cell.length_a   1.000
_cell.length_b   1.000
_cell.length_c   1.000
_cell.angle_alpha   90.00
_cell.angle_beta   90.00
_cell.angle_gamma   90.00
#
_symmetry.space_group_name_H-M   'P 1'
#
loop_
_entity.id
_entity.type
_entity.pdbx_description
1 polymer ?
#
loop_
_entity_poly.entity_id
_entity_poly.type
_entity_poly.pdbx_seq_one_letter_code
_entity_poly.pdbx_strand_id
1 'polypeptide(L)'
;GINNDGFWGINAVQGRTYKLSFWAKGKLDGKLKVCLGDEKKMVAVTEIADDVTDNWKKYNAEFTCQENQPNSRLWITSEGKGNVIFDVVSLFPPTFNNRENGLRPDLASMLKALHPKFLRFPGGCFVEGQESPENAFRWERTIGPVEERTGHKNVNWGYRTSDGLGFHEYLQMAEDFGAKPLYVVNIGIWHGGFTPLKKIQPWIDEALNALEYANGPVTSKYGAIRAKNGHPEPFNIEYLEIGNENNQPDQKNLSDKYYERFKLFKKAILAKYPNMHL
;
A
#
# COMPACT_ATOMS: atom_id res chain seq x y z
N GLY A 1 -5.75 -14.59 25.70
CA GLY A 1 -5.66 -13.38 24.88
C GLY A 1 -4.36 -13.31 24.09
N ILE A 2 -4.29 -12.34 23.22
CA ILE A 2 -3.08 -11.98 22.46
C ILE A 2 -2.71 -10.53 22.75
N ASN A 3 -1.45 -10.18 22.57
CA ASN A 3 -1.00 -8.78 22.65
C ASN A 3 0.02 -8.47 21.57
N ASN A 4 0.15 -7.17 21.28
CA ASN A 4 1.18 -6.63 20.38
C ASN A 4 1.81 -5.41 21.04
N ASP A 5 3.12 -5.45 21.21
CA ASP A 5 3.90 -4.40 21.88
C ASP A 5 4.14 -3.17 20.97
N GLY A 6 3.72 -3.23 19.70
CA GLY A 6 4.08 -2.24 18.71
C GLY A 6 5.58 -2.28 18.38
N PHE A 7 6.03 -1.28 17.62
CA PHE A 7 7.45 -1.06 17.32
C PHE A 7 7.96 0.05 18.26
N TRP A 8 8.56 -0.34 19.38
CA TRP A 8 8.92 0.53 20.53
C TRP A 8 7.71 1.17 21.23
N GLY A 9 6.62 0.43 21.35
CA GLY A 9 5.36 0.87 21.91
C GLY A 9 4.40 1.48 20.89
N ILE A 10 3.13 1.47 21.24
CA ILE A 10 2.06 2.14 20.50
C ILE A 10 1.81 3.48 21.17
N ASN A 11 1.95 4.57 20.46
CA ASN A 11 1.73 5.91 21.00
C ASN A 11 0.23 6.21 21.11
N ALA A 12 -0.37 5.89 22.25
CA ALA A 12 -1.74 6.28 22.56
C ALA A 12 -1.78 7.78 22.90
N VAL A 13 -2.60 8.54 22.19
CA VAL A 13 -2.74 9.99 22.36
C VAL A 13 -4.15 10.32 22.82
N GLN A 14 -4.27 11.08 23.92
CA GLN A 14 -5.54 11.52 24.46
C GLN A 14 -6.43 12.17 23.40
N GLY A 15 -7.71 11.79 23.39
CA GLY A 15 -8.71 12.30 22.45
C GLY A 15 -8.61 11.76 21.02
N ARG A 16 -7.58 10.98 20.68
CA ARG A 16 -7.51 10.32 19.36
C ARG A 16 -8.31 9.03 19.36
N THR A 17 -9.06 8.83 18.27
CA THR A 17 -9.80 7.59 18.00
C THR A 17 -8.95 6.67 17.13
N TYR A 18 -8.80 5.44 17.57
CA TYR A 18 -8.08 4.37 16.88
C TYR A 18 -9.09 3.40 16.27
N LYS A 19 -8.79 2.93 15.06
CA LYS A 19 -9.57 1.95 14.32
C LYS A 19 -8.86 0.61 14.36
N LEU A 20 -9.51 -0.39 14.95
CA LEU A 20 -9.04 -1.76 14.97
C LEU A 20 -9.85 -2.59 13.98
N SER A 21 -9.17 -3.45 13.24
CA SER A 21 -9.79 -4.56 12.52
C SER A 21 -8.96 -5.82 12.70
N PHE A 22 -9.62 -6.98 12.70
CA PHE A 22 -8.96 -8.28 12.69
C PHE A 22 -9.89 -9.34 12.14
N TRP A 23 -9.32 -10.40 11.63
CA TRP A 23 -10.06 -11.61 11.31
C TRP A 23 -9.96 -12.58 12.47
N ALA A 24 -11.07 -13.23 12.81
CA ALA A 24 -11.07 -14.28 13.81
C ALA A 24 -12.09 -15.38 13.48
N LYS A 25 -11.80 -16.59 14.00
CA LYS A 25 -12.73 -17.70 14.05
C LYS A 25 -12.48 -18.53 15.30
N GLY A 26 -13.48 -19.30 15.71
CA GLY A 26 -13.38 -20.21 16.83
C GLY A 26 -14.66 -20.31 17.63
N LYS A 27 -14.53 -20.83 18.84
CA LYS A 27 -15.62 -20.92 19.81
C LYS A 27 -15.20 -20.22 21.08
N LEU A 28 -16.01 -19.26 21.52
CA LEU A 28 -15.78 -18.50 22.72
C LEU A 28 -17.10 -18.33 23.48
N ASP A 29 -17.10 -18.72 24.75
CA ASP A 29 -18.20 -18.42 25.67
C ASP A 29 -17.95 -17.05 26.30
N GLY A 30 -18.50 -16.01 25.69
CA GLY A 30 -18.30 -14.61 26.08
C GLY A 30 -17.79 -13.74 24.93
N LYS A 31 -17.43 -12.51 25.26
CA LYS A 31 -17.02 -11.46 24.30
C LYS A 31 -15.51 -11.26 24.27
N LEU A 32 -15.02 -10.81 23.14
CA LEU A 32 -13.67 -10.27 23.03
C LEU A 32 -13.63 -8.84 23.56
N LYS A 33 -12.63 -8.54 24.35
CA LYS A 33 -12.35 -7.21 24.89
C LYS A 33 -11.03 -6.71 24.31
N VAL A 34 -11.04 -5.49 23.79
CA VAL A 34 -9.87 -4.81 23.23
C VAL A 34 -9.43 -3.74 24.20
N CYS A 35 -8.14 -3.73 24.51
CA CYS A 35 -7.53 -2.75 25.39
C CYS A 35 -6.28 -2.14 24.76
N LEU A 36 -6.09 -0.85 24.98
CA LEU A 36 -4.84 -0.16 24.66
C LEU A 36 -4.29 0.45 25.95
N GLY A 37 -3.03 0.19 26.26
CA GLY A 37 -2.40 0.65 27.49
C GLY A 37 -1.17 -0.19 27.85
N ASP A 38 -0.74 -0.12 29.09
CA ASP A 38 0.31 -0.97 29.64
C ASP A 38 -0.25 -1.90 30.76
N GLU A 39 0.60 -2.70 31.37
CA GLU A 39 0.22 -3.63 32.44
C GLU A 39 -0.36 -2.93 33.70
N LYS A 40 -0.05 -1.65 33.87
CA LYS A 40 -0.49 -0.86 35.03
C LYS A 40 -1.79 -0.11 34.75
N LYS A 41 -1.98 0.35 33.50
CA LYS A 41 -3.08 1.22 33.14
C LYS A 41 -3.53 1.04 31.70
N MET A 42 -4.82 0.77 31.52
CA MET A 42 -5.47 0.82 30.20
C MET A 42 -6.00 2.22 29.97
N VAL A 43 -5.68 2.81 28.82
CA VAL A 43 -6.09 4.16 28.41
C VAL A 43 -7.24 4.15 27.42
N ALA A 44 -7.55 2.98 26.86
CA ALA A 44 -8.78 2.74 26.13
C ALA A 44 -9.20 1.27 26.30
N VAL A 45 -10.49 1.03 26.40
CA VAL A 45 -11.10 -0.31 26.47
C VAL A 45 -12.39 -0.28 25.67
N THR A 46 -12.60 -1.32 24.87
CA THR A 46 -13.86 -1.54 24.17
C THR A 46 -14.16 -3.04 24.08
N GLU A 47 -15.41 -3.40 23.96
CA GLU A 47 -15.85 -4.77 23.76
C GLU A 47 -16.29 -4.96 22.32
N ILE A 48 -15.96 -6.11 21.73
CA ILE A 48 -16.44 -6.49 20.40
C ILE A 48 -17.89 -6.96 20.54
N ALA A 49 -18.79 -6.24 19.90
CA ALA A 49 -20.24 -6.52 19.99
C ALA A 49 -20.64 -7.89 19.45
N ASP A 50 -19.99 -8.32 18.37
CA ASP A 50 -20.28 -9.58 17.69
C ASP A 50 -19.64 -10.78 18.38
N ASP A 51 -20.34 -11.90 18.38
CA ASP A 51 -19.80 -13.18 18.87
C ASP A 51 -18.78 -13.76 17.88
N VAL A 52 -17.79 -14.47 18.44
CA VAL A 52 -16.86 -15.27 17.63
C VAL A 52 -17.62 -16.45 17.02
N THR A 53 -17.37 -16.74 15.74
CA THR A 53 -18.02 -17.81 15.00
C THR A 53 -17.02 -18.85 14.51
N ASP A 54 -17.49 -20.06 14.19
CA ASP A 54 -16.64 -21.14 13.64
C ASP A 54 -16.03 -20.80 12.27
N ASN A 55 -16.57 -19.79 11.58
CA ASN A 55 -16.08 -19.32 10.29
C ASN A 55 -15.28 -18.04 10.45
N TRP A 56 -14.30 -17.82 9.55
CA TRP A 56 -13.59 -16.56 9.48
C TRP A 56 -14.56 -15.39 9.29
N LYS A 57 -14.48 -14.43 10.19
CA LYS A 57 -15.24 -13.17 10.15
C LYS A 57 -14.31 -12.01 10.45
N LYS A 58 -14.49 -10.88 9.76
CA LYS A 58 -13.80 -9.62 10.05
C LYS A 58 -14.55 -8.89 11.16
N TYR A 59 -13.82 -8.52 12.21
CA TYR A 59 -14.30 -7.73 13.34
C TYR A 59 -13.69 -6.35 13.28
N ASN A 60 -14.47 -5.35 13.67
CA ASN A 60 -14.04 -3.96 13.72
C ASN A 60 -14.41 -3.35 15.06
N ALA A 61 -13.56 -2.46 15.54
CA ALA A 61 -13.84 -1.64 16.70
C ALA A 61 -13.17 -0.27 16.55
N GLU A 62 -13.81 0.74 17.14
CA GLU A 62 -13.23 2.06 17.32
C GLU A 62 -13.20 2.40 18.79
N PHE A 63 -12.14 3.03 19.25
CA PHE A 63 -12.01 3.47 20.63
C PHE A 63 -11.16 4.73 20.74
N THR A 64 -11.51 5.59 21.69
CA THR A 64 -10.83 6.85 21.93
C THR A 64 -10.00 6.77 23.21
N CYS A 65 -8.74 7.16 23.14
CA CYS A 65 -7.85 7.17 24.29
C CYS A 65 -8.26 8.28 25.27
N GLN A 66 -8.32 7.94 26.54
CA GLN A 66 -8.67 8.87 27.61
C GLN A 66 -7.46 9.69 28.09
N GLU A 67 -6.26 9.18 27.88
CA GLU A 67 -5.01 9.80 28.31
C GLU A 67 -3.87 9.52 27.30
N ASN A 68 -2.76 10.24 27.45
CA ASN A 68 -1.53 9.98 26.69
C ASN A 68 -0.76 8.82 27.34
N GLN A 69 -0.39 7.83 26.53
CA GLN A 69 0.43 6.68 26.95
C GLN A 69 1.33 6.24 25.78
N PRO A 70 2.59 6.73 25.71
CA PRO A 70 3.43 6.55 24.53
C PRO A 70 3.95 5.12 24.34
N ASN A 71 3.96 4.29 25.36
CA ASN A 71 4.44 2.91 25.34
C ASN A 71 3.32 1.89 25.51
N SER A 72 2.15 2.18 24.96
CA SER A 72 1.01 1.27 25.02
C SER A 72 1.23 0.00 24.22
N ARG A 73 0.49 -1.03 24.59
CA ARG A 73 0.33 -2.31 23.89
C ARG A 73 -1.13 -2.49 23.51
N LEU A 74 -1.36 -3.14 22.41
CA LEU A 74 -2.69 -3.62 22.05
C LEU A 74 -2.91 -4.99 22.68
N TRP A 75 -4.04 -5.16 23.36
CA TRP A 75 -4.47 -6.44 23.93
C TRP A 75 -5.83 -6.82 23.37
N ILE A 76 -5.99 -8.07 22.96
CA ILE A 76 -7.28 -8.66 22.67
C ILE A 76 -7.45 -9.85 23.61
N THR A 77 -8.40 -9.73 24.51
CA THR A 77 -8.60 -10.67 25.62
C THR A 77 -10.05 -11.14 25.70
N SER A 78 -10.31 -12.13 26.50
CA SER A 78 -11.66 -12.54 26.93
C SER A 78 -11.61 -13.14 28.32
N GLU A 79 -12.68 -12.98 29.08
CA GLU A 79 -12.91 -13.67 30.34
C GLU A 79 -13.60 -15.04 30.11
N GLY A 80 -14.12 -15.27 28.91
CA GLY A 80 -14.80 -16.51 28.54
C GLY A 80 -13.87 -17.70 28.28
N LYS A 81 -14.45 -18.86 28.22
CA LYS A 81 -13.75 -20.11 27.89
C LYS A 81 -13.86 -20.40 26.40
N GLY A 82 -12.79 -20.86 25.79
CA GLY A 82 -12.80 -21.25 24.37
C GLY A 82 -11.45 -21.14 23.68
N ASN A 83 -11.49 -21.29 22.38
CA ASN A 83 -10.34 -21.15 21.50
C ASN A 83 -10.69 -20.20 20.36
N VAL A 84 -9.82 -19.18 20.13
CA VAL A 84 -9.97 -18.21 19.05
C VAL A 84 -8.68 -18.15 18.27
N ILE A 85 -8.79 -18.25 16.95
CA ILE A 85 -7.69 -18.07 16.01
C ILE A 85 -7.84 -16.68 15.42
N PHE A 86 -6.77 -15.89 15.43
CA PHE A 86 -6.71 -14.53 14.90
C PHE A 86 -5.87 -14.48 13.65
N ASP A 87 -6.21 -13.56 12.74
CA ASP A 87 -5.41 -13.22 11.56
C ASP A 87 -5.57 -11.73 11.25
N VAL A 88 -4.57 -11.17 10.59
CA VAL A 88 -4.53 -9.77 10.08
C VAL A 88 -5.02 -8.74 11.10
N VAL A 89 -4.43 -8.74 12.29
CA VAL A 89 -4.75 -7.73 13.30
C VAL A 89 -4.14 -6.39 12.91
N SER A 90 -4.97 -5.37 12.73
CA SER A 90 -4.59 -4.04 12.27
C SER A 90 -5.14 -2.97 13.22
N LEU A 91 -4.28 -2.07 13.68
CA LEU A 91 -4.65 -0.91 14.49
C LEU A 91 -4.15 0.37 13.81
N PHE A 92 -5.09 1.21 13.36
CA PHE A 92 -4.79 2.49 12.76
C PHE A 92 -5.11 3.66 13.68
N PRO A 93 -4.15 4.59 13.90
CA PRO A 93 -4.44 5.92 14.45
C PRO A 93 -5.17 6.75 13.39
N PRO A 94 -5.62 7.99 13.72
CA PRO A 94 -6.10 8.93 12.71
C PRO A 94 -5.07 9.13 11.60
N THR A 95 -5.53 9.13 10.37
CA THR A 95 -4.68 9.29 9.18
C THR A 95 -4.85 10.67 8.54
N PHE A 96 -3.90 11.08 7.73
CA PHE A 96 -3.98 12.34 6.99
C PHE A 96 -5.20 12.34 6.07
N ASN A 97 -6.00 13.41 6.13
CA ASN A 97 -7.29 13.55 5.45
C ASN A 97 -8.29 12.41 5.71
N ASN A 98 -8.13 11.65 6.80
CA ASN A 98 -8.95 10.49 7.15
C ASN A 98 -8.98 9.40 6.08
N ARG A 99 -7.95 9.31 5.23
CA ARG A 99 -7.84 8.26 4.21
C ARG A 99 -7.75 6.89 4.89
N GLU A 100 -8.49 5.92 4.36
CA GLU A 100 -8.29 4.51 4.73
C GLU A 100 -6.87 4.09 4.32
N ASN A 101 -6.17 3.34 5.17
CA ASN A 101 -4.75 2.98 4.98
C ASN A 101 -3.84 4.20 4.71
N GLY A 102 -4.20 5.35 5.27
CA GLY A 102 -3.59 6.64 4.97
C GLY A 102 -2.29 6.91 5.71
N LEU A 103 -1.71 8.06 5.40
CA LEU A 103 -0.41 8.49 5.91
C LEU A 103 -0.50 9.01 7.35
N ARG A 104 0.63 9.01 8.05
CA ARG A 104 0.79 9.72 9.33
C ARG A 104 0.55 11.22 9.14
N PRO A 105 -0.37 11.84 9.90
CA PRO A 105 -0.76 13.24 9.70
C PRO A 105 0.39 14.22 9.86
N ASP A 106 1.29 13.98 10.84
CA ASP A 106 2.44 14.82 11.13
C ASP A 106 3.43 14.86 9.94
N LEU A 107 3.83 13.68 9.44
CA LEU A 107 4.76 13.60 8.31
C LEU A 107 4.13 14.09 7.01
N ALA A 108 2.88 13.71 6.75
CA ALA A 108 2.17 14.16 5.55
C ALA A 108 1.98 15.68 5.52
N SER A 109 1.67 16.29 6.68
CA SER A 109 1.57 17.75 6.78
C SER A 109 2.89 18.46 6.48
N MET A 110 4.02 17.92 6.98
CA MET A 110 5.34 18.46 6.69
C MET A 110 5.69 18.36 5.20
N LEU A 111 5.45 17.21 4.58
CA LEU A 111 5.69 17.01 3.15
C LEU A 111 4.79 17.92 2.29
N LYS A 112 3.51 18.02 2.64
CA LYS A 112 2.57 18.92 1.96
C LYS A 112 3.02 20.40 2.06
N ALA A 113 3.55 20.81 3.21
CA ALA A 113 4.04 22.17 3.42
C ALA A 113 5.25 22.54 2.53
N LEU A 114 5.94 21.56 1.95
CA LEU A 114 6.98 21.80 0.93
C LEU A 114 6.39 22.20 -0.43
N HIS A 115 5.08 22.11 -0.61
CA HIS A 115 4.37 22.37 -1.87
C HIS A 115 5.00 21.65 -3.08
N PRO A 116 5.19 20.30 -3.00
CA PRO A 116 5.81 19.55 -4.09
C PRO A 116 4.97 19.69 -5.36
N LYS A 117 5.64 19.91 -6.50
CA LYS A 117 4.95 20.04 -7.79
C LYS A 117 4.68 18.68 -8.42
N PHE A 118 5.49 17.70 -8.10
CA PHE A 118 5.29 16.30 -8.52
C PHE A 118 5.73 15.33 -7.43
N LEU A 119 5.22 14.12 -7.52
CA LEU A 119 5.61 12.99 -6.69
C LEU A 119 6.03 11.84 -7.60
N ARG A 120 7.32 11.48 -7.58
CA ARG A 120 7.87 10.36 -8.34
C ARG A 120 7.78 9.07 -7.55
N PHE A 121 7.11 8.06 -8.10
CA PHE A 121 6.97 6.73 -7.49
C PHE A 121 6.75 5.61 -8.52
N PRO A 122 7.02 4.34 -8.17
CA PRO A 122 7.77 3.87 -7.02
C PRO A 122 9.25 4.21 -7.12
N GLY A 123 9.75 4.38 -8.33
CA GLY A 123 11.08 4.85 -8.68
C GLY A 123 12.25 4.00 -8.19
N GLY A 124 13.43 4.31 -8.72
CA GLY A 124 14.69 3.68 -8.35
C GLY A 124 14.73 2.18 -8.63
N CYS A 125 15.68 1.51 -8.02
CA CYS A 125 15.83 0.06 -8.09
C CYS A 125 14.61 -0.71 -7.56
N PHE A 126 13.70 -0.04 -6.84
CA PHE A 126 12.46 -0.64 -6.35
C PHE A 126 11.51 -1.03 -7.49
N VAL A 127 11.48 -0.25 -8.59
CA VAL A 127 10.67 -0.59 -9.76
C VAL A 127 11.26 -1.73 -10.56
N GLU A 128 12.59 -1.90 -10.51
CA GLU A 128 13.30 -2.89 -11.31
C GLU A 128 13.36 -4.26 -10.65
N GLY A 129 13.57 -4.31 -9.34
CA GLY A 129 13.95 -5.52 -8.63
C GLY A 129 15.41 -5.90 -8.90
N GLN A 130 15.91 -6.99 -8.33
CA GLN A 130 17.31 -7.35 -8.42
C GLN A 130 17.55 -8.74 -9.01
N GLU A 131 17.13 -9.80 -8.30
CA GLU A 131 17.45 -11.18 -8.68
C GLU A 131 16.53 -11.67 -9.80
N SER A 132 15.29 -11.21 -9.80
CA SER A 132 14.26 -11.64 -10.74
C SER A 132 13.16 -10.56 -10.90
N PRO A 133 12.34 -10.65 -11.94
CA PRO A 133 11.21 -9.73 -12.14
C PRO A 133 10.15 -9.83 -11.02
N GLU A 134 10.12 -10.91 -10.23
CA GLU A 134 9.21 -11.05 -9.09
C GLU A 134 9.58 -10.14 -7.93
N ASN A 135 10.84 -9.69 -7.84
CA ASN A 135 11.29 -8.70 -6.86
C ASN A 135 10.96 -7.25 -7.26
N ALA A 136 10.44 -7.03 -8.47
CA ALA A 136 10.02 -5.72 -8.94
C ALA A 136 8.70 -5.27 -8.28
N PHE A 137 8.52 -3.97 -8.17
CA PHE A 137 7.21 -3.41 -7.84
C PHE A 137 6.21 -3.74 -8.96
N ARG A 138 5.17 -4.47 -8.64
CA ARG A 138 4.08 -4.84 -9.55
C ARG A 138 2.80 -4.23 -9.01
N TRP A 139 2.34 -3.13 -9.59
CA TRP A 139 1.27 -2.28 -9.06
C TRP A 139 -0.02 -3.05 -8.74
N GLU A 140 -0.39 -4.06 -9.54
CA GLU A 140 -1.60 -4.87 -9.33
C GLU A 140 -1.58 -5.65 -8.00
N ARG A 141 -0.39 -5.97 -7.46
CA ARG A 141 -0.24 -6.66 -6.17
C ARG A 141 -0.39 -5.71 -4.98
N THR A 142 -0.39 -4.40 -5.23
CA THR A 142 -0.32 -3.36 -4.21
C THR A 142 -1.62 -2.57 -4.07
N ILE A 143 -2.69 -3.00 -4.74
CA ILE A 143 -4.03 -2.41 -4.65
C ILE A 143 -5.02 -3.37 -3.99
N GLY A 144 -6.22 -2.89 -3.66
CA GLY A 144 -7.24 -3.67 -2.95
C GLY A 144 -6.99 -3.76 -1.44
N PRO A 145 -7.72 -4.64 -0.74
CA PRO A 145 -7.57 -4.82 0.70
C PRO A 145 -6.13 -5.12 1.12
N VAL A 146 -5.64 -4.45 2.16
CA VAL A 146 -4.25 -4.59 2.61
C VAL A 146 -3.92 -6.03 3.00
N GLU A 147 -4.89 -6.73 3.59
CA GLU A 147 -4.79 -8.14 3.97
C GLU A 147 -4.65 -9.13 2.80
N GLU A 148 -5.01 -8.72 1.59
CA GLU A 148 -4.88 -9.55 0.38
C GLU A 148 -3.58 -9.29 -0.37
N ARG A 149 -2.81 -8.27 0.03
CA ARG A 149 -1.54 -7.91 -0.61
C ARG A 149 -0.45 -8.87 -0.18
N THR A 150 0.19 -9.52 -1.15
CA THR A 150 1.20 -10.56 -0.87
C THR A 150 2.52 -10.00 -0.34
N GLY A 151 2.78 -8.71 -0.60
CA GLY A 151 4.09 -8.13 -0.39
C GLY A 151 5.16 -8.80 -1.26
N HIS A 152 6.36 -8.27 -1.26
CA HIS A 152 7.49 -8.88 -1.96
C HIS A 152 8.82 -8.64 -1.25
N LYS A 153 9.82 -9.46 -1.57
CA LYS A 153 11.17 -9.32 -1.03
C LYS A 153 11.89 -8.20 -1.78
N ASN A 154 12.27 -7.16 -1.05
CA ASN A 154 13.16 -6.13 -1.55
C ASN A 154 14.61 -6.57 -1.29
N VAL A 155 15.23 -7.15 -2.30
CA VAL A 155 16.60 -7.67 -2.18
C VAL A 155 17.68 -6.59 -2.30
N ASN A 156 17.33 -5.42 -2.86
CA ASN A 156 18.25 -4.29 -2.96
C ASN A 156 18.64 -3.75 -1.57
N TRP A 157 17.71 -3.78 -0.62
CA TRP A 157 17.91 -3.24 0.73
C TRP A 157 17.65 -4.27 1.84
N GLY A 158 17.43 -5.54 1.49
CA GLY A 158 17.42 -6.65 2.45
C GLY A 158 16.20 -6.72 3.37
N TYR A 159 15.03 -6.22 2.95
CA TYR A 159 13.79 -6.34 3.71
C TYR A 159 12.64 -6.90 2.87
N ARG A 160 11.56 -7.28 3.54
CA ARG A 160 10.30 -7.61 2.88
C ARG A 160 9.35 -6.42 3.00
N THR A 161 8.83 -5.92 1.88
CA THR A 161 7.73 -4.95 1.89
C THR A 161 6.40 -5.68 2.03
N SER A 162 5.46 -5.09 2.76
CA SER A 162 4.07 -5.55 2.84
C SER A 162 3.21 -5.04 1.70
N ASP A 163 3.74 -4.09 0.89
CA ASP A 163 2.97 -3.32 -0.11
C ASP A 163 1.79 -2.54 0.50
N GLY A 164 1.85 -2.28 1.82
CA GLY A 164 0.82 -1.53 2.55
C GLY A 164 0.63 -0.11 2.02
N LEU A 165 1.72 0.58 1.65
CA LEU A 165 1.70 1.80 0.86
C LEU A 165 1.87 1.40 -0.61
N GLY A 166 0.75 1.24 -1.33
CA GLY A 166 0.72 0.74 -2.70
C GLY A 166 0.42 1.81 -3.74
N PHE A 167 0.13 1.36 -4.96
CA PHE A 167 -0.13 2.25 -6.10
C PHE A 167 -1.29 3.21 -5.84
N HIS A 168 -2.37 2.71 -5.26
CA HIS A 168 -3.53 3.52 -4.92
C HIS A 168 -3.19 4.62 -3.91
N GLU A 169 -2.51 4.26 -2.82
CA GLU A 169 -2.12 5.19 -1.77
C GLU A 169 -1.09 6.23 -2.24
N TYR A 170 -0.18 5.88 -3.13
CA TYR A 170 0.74 6.84 -3.76
C TYR A 170 -0.01 7.87 -4.60
N LEU A 171 -1.03 7.46 -5.35
CA LEU A 171 -1.87 8.36 -6.12
C LEU A 171 -2.68 9.29 -5.21
N GLN A 172 -3.28 8.75 -4.15
CA GLN A 172 -3.96 9.55 -3.13
C GLN A 172 -3.02 10.54 -2.45
N MET A 173 -1.78 10.14 -2.16
CA MET A 173 -0.77 11.02 -1.57
C MET A 173 -0.45 12.20 -2.50
N ALA A 174 -0.29 11.95 -3.80
CA ALA A 174 -0.05 13.01 -4.78
C ALA A 174 -1.25 13.99 -4.82
N GLU A 175 -2.47 13.48 -4.87
CA GLU A 175 -3.71 14.28 -4.83
C GLU A 175 -3.78 15.11 -3.54
N ASP A 176 -3.57 14.50 -2.38
CA ASP A 176 -3.63 15.16 -1.07
C ASP A 176 -2.58 16.28 -0.93
N PHE A 177 -1.44 16.16 -1.59
CA PHE A 177 -0.39 17.18 -1.58
C PHE A 177 -0.59 18.24 -2.67
N GLY A 178 -1.51 18.05 -3.62
CA GLY A 178 -1.67 18.89 -4.80
C GLY A 178 -0.51 18.74 -5.78
N ALA A 179 0.17 17.59 -5.77
CA ALA A 179 1.30 17.27 -6.62
C ALA A 179 0.85 16.43 -7.83
N LYS A 180 1.55 16.57 -8.97
CA LYS A 180 1.35 15.70 -10.13
C LYS A 180 2.03 14.35 -9.86
N PRO A 181 1.33 13.22 -10.04
CA PRO A 181 1.97 11.91 -9.98
C PRO A 181 2.87 11.71 -11.21
N LEU A 182 4.15 11.38 -10.97
CA LEU A 182 5.10 10.90 -11.96
C LEU A 182 5.32 9.41 -11.71
N TYR A 183 4.59 8.58 -12.43
CA TYR A 183 4.64 7.13 -12.23
C TYR A 183 5.78 6.51 -13.04
N VAL A 184 6.58 5.68 -12.40
CA VAL A 184 7.71 4.97 -13.02
C VAL A 184 7.29 3.54 -13.35
N VAL A 185 7.45 3.14 -14.62
CA VAL A 185 7.15 1.77 -15.07
C VAL A 185 8.40 0.97 -15.35
N ASN A 186 8.39 -0.30 -14.98
CA ASN A 186 9.43 -1.25 -15.37
C ASN A 186 9.29 -1.59 -16.85
N ILE A 187 10.40 -1.64 -17.56
CA ILE A 187 10.46 -1.96 -18.99
C ILE A 187 10.94 -3.39 -19.27
N GLY A 188 10.74 -4.29 -18.30
CA GLY A 188 11.19 -5.67 -18.38
C GLY A 188 12.70 -5.80 -18.16
N ILE A 189 13.27 -4.92 -17.33
CA ILE A 189 14.67 -4.96 -16.91
C ILE A 189 14.69 -5.05 -15.38
N TRP A 190 15.57 -5.86 -14.85
CA TRP A 190 15.94 -5.95 -13.44
C TRP A 190 17.46 -6.08 -13.33
N HIS A 191 18.06 -5.85 -12.15
CA HIS A 191 19.52 -5.81 -12.01
C HIS A 191 20.21 -7.11 -12.45
N GLY A 192 19.55 -8.27 -12.29
CA GLY A 192 20.08 -9.58 -12.69
C GLY A 192 19.80 -9.98 -14.14
N GLY A 193 19.04 -9.18 -14.93
CA GLY A 193 18.68 -9.57 -16.28
C GLY A 193 17.57 -8.75 -16.94
N PHE A 194 17.01 -9.31 -18.00
CA PHE A 194 15.98 -8.63 -18.78
C PHE A 194 15.07 -9.59 -19.53
N THR A 195 13.85 -9.17 -19.79
CA THR A 195 12.93 -9.82 -20.70
C THR A 195 13.34 -9.56 -22.16
N PRO A 196 13.51 -10.58 -23.02
CA PRO A 196 13.77 -10.38 -24.44
C PRO A 196 12.72 -9.50 -25.13
N LEU A 197 13.12 -8.62 -26.06
CA LEU A 197 12.19 -7.70 -26.74
C LEU A 197 10.96 -8.38 -27.33
N LYS A 198 11.12 -9.57 -27.92
CA LYS A 198 10.00 -10.36 -28.47
C LYS A 198 8.98 -10.82 -27.44
N LYS A 199 9.28 -10.72 -26.12
CA LYS A 199 8.43 -11.07 -25.00
C LYS A 199 8.06 -9.85 -24.13
N ILE A 200 8.23 -8.63 -24.63
CA ILE A 200 8.06 -7.40 -23.84
C ILE A 200 6.60 -7.03 -23.60
N GLN A 201 5.66 -7.57 -24.39
CA GLN A 201 4.26 -7.17 -24.38
C GLN A 201 3.60 -7.19 -22.99
N PRO A 202 3.80 -8.20 -22.12
CA PRO A 202 3.21 -8.17 -20.79
C PRO A 202 3.60 -6.97 -19.92
N TRP A 203 4.81 -6.43 -20.10
CA TRP A 203 5.26 -5.23 -19.40
C TRP A 203 4.60 -3.96 -19.93
N ILE A 204 4.37 -3.90 -21.26
CA ILE A 204 3.60 -2.82 -21.88
C ILE A 204 2.15 -2.86 -21.41
N ASP A 205 1.54 -4.04 -21.37
CA ASP A 205 0.16 -4.23 -20.92
C ASP A 205 0.01 -3.82 -19.45
N GLU A 206 0.98 -4.15 -18.60
CA GLU A 206 0.99 -3.74 -17.21
C GLU A 206 1.02 -2.21 -17.04
N ALA A 207 1.85 -1.52 -17.83
CA ALA A 207 1.89 -0.05 -17.85
C ALA A 207 0.55 0.55 -18.31
N LEU A 208 -0.05 0.01 -19.37
CA LEU A 208 -1.35 0.45 -19.88
C LEU A 208 -2.48 0.18 -18.89
N ASN A 209 -2.45 -0.96 -18.19
CA ASN A 209 -3.42 -1.30 -17.16
C ASN A 209 -3.31 -0.37 -15.93
N ALA A 210 -2.09 0.01 -15.54
CA ALA A 210 -1.87 1.00 -14.48
C ALA A 210 -2.45 2.37 -14.86
N LEU A 211 -2.24 2.80 -16.10
CA LEU A 211 -2.83 4.04 -16.62
C LEU A 211 -4.37 3.95 -16.70
N GLU A 212 -4.92 2.80 -17.07
CA GLU A 212 -6.38 2.61 -17.05
C GLU A 212 -6.93 2.62 -15.62
N TYR A 213 -6.20 2.03 -14.67
CA TYR A 213 -6.58 2.14 -13.26
C TYR A 213 -6.61 3.60 -12.81
N ALA A 214 -5.59 4.36 -13.13
CA ALA A 214 -5.47 5.75 -12.68
C ALA A 214 -6.41 6.70 -13.43
N ASN A 215 -6.55 6.57 -14.75
CA ASN A 215 -7.19 7.56 -15.63
C ASN A 215 -8.47 7.06 -16.30
N GLY A 216 -8.71 5.75 -16.32
CA GLY A 216 -9.87 5.17 -17.01
C GLY A 216 -11.21 5.50 -16.32
N PRO A 217 -12.32 5.51 -17.08
CA PRO A 217 -13.65 5.69 -16.51
C PRO A 217 -14.04 4.49 -15.64
N VAL A 218 -14.98 4.69 -14.72
CA VAL A 218 -15.51 3.62 -13.85
C VAL A 218 -16.14 2.44 -14.60
N THR A 219 -16.45 2.61 -15.87
CA THR A 219 -16.96 1.57 -16.76
C THR A 219 -15.87 0.69 -17.39
N SER A 220 -14.60 1.10 -17.29
CA SER A 220 -13.48 0.29 -17.73
C SER A 220 -13.10 -0.75 -16.67
N LYS A 221 -12.36 -1.80 -17.08
CA LYS A 221 -11.96 -2.88 -16.18
C LYS A 221 -11.23 -2.36 -14.94
N TYR A 222 -10.17 -1.61 -15.11
CA TYR A 222 -9.34 -1.14 -14.00
C TYR A 222 -9.87 0.12 -13.34
N GLY A 223 -10.59 0.98 -14.08
CA GLY A 223 -11.33 2.10 -13.49
C GLY A 223 -12.43 1.66 -12.52
N ALA A 224 -13.12 0.53 -12.81
CA ALA A 224 -14.07 -0.07 -11.89
C ALA A 224 -13.38 -0.58 -10.59
N ILE A 225 -12.16 -1.15 -10.69
CA ILE A 225 -11.38 -1.58 -9.52
C ILE A 225 -10.97 -0.36 -8.68
N ARG A 226 -10.52 0.75 -9.32
CA ARG A 226 -10.25 1.99 -8.60
C ARG A 226 -11.46 2.49 -7.83
N ALA A 227 -12.63 2.51 -8.48
CA ALA A 227 -13.87 2.93 -7.83
C ALA A 227 -14.24 2.04 -6.64
N LYS A 228 -14.08 0.70 -6.78
CA LYS A 228 -14.28 -0.26 -5.67
C LYS A 228 -13.31 0.00 -4.51
N ASN A 229 -12.09 0.46 -4.80
CA ASN A 229 -11.09 0.85 -3.82
C ASN A 229 -11.35 2.25 -3.21
N GLY A 230 -12.53 2.83 -3.40
CA GLY A 230 -12.96 4.07 -2.76
C GLY A 230 -12.66 5.36 -3.54
N HIS A 231 -12.17 5.28 -4.77
CA HIS A 231 -11.84 6.47 -5.58
C HIS A 231 -12.47 6.38 -6.99
N PRO A 232 -13.75 6.77 -7.16
CA PRO A 232 -14.43 6.69 -8.46
C PRO A 232 -13.86 7.66 -9.49
N GLU A 233 -13.37 8.83 -9.08
CA GLU A 233 -12.81 9.83 -10.00
C GLU A 233 -11.39 9.44 -10.46
N PRO A 234 -11.00 9.79 -11.70
CA PRO A 234 -9.63 9.59 -12.19
C PRO A 234 -8.60 10.39 -11.38
N PHE A 235 -7.43 9.79 -11.15
CA PHE A 235 -6.27 10.47 -10.54
C PHE A 235 -5.51 11.37 -11.51
N ASN A 236 -5.76 11.22 -12.83
CA ASN A 236 -5.19 12.04 -13.89
C ASN A 236 -3.65 12.03 -13.93
N ILE A 237 -3.04 10.85 -14.06
CA ILE A 237 -1.61 10.76 -14.36
C ILE A 237 -1.35 11.40 -15.73
N GLU A 238 -0.50 12.41 -15.76
CA GLU A 238 -0.06 13.12 -16.97
C GLU A 238 1.40 12.81 -17.31
N TYR A 239 2.18 12.32 -16.35
CA TYR A 239 3.61 12.08 -16.48
C TYR A 239 3.94 10.61 -16.20
N LEU A 240 4.69 10.00 -17.11
CA LEU A 240 5.12 8.61 -16.99
C LEU A 240 6.62 8.51 -17.27
N GLU A 241 7.36 7.94 -16.34
CA GLU A 241 8.78 7.63 -16.52
C GLU A 241 8.92 6.18 -17.00
N ILE A 242 9.65 5.99 -18.11
CA ILE A 242 9.82 4.68 -18.76
C ILE A 242 11.19 4.10 -18.38
N GLY A 243 11.20 3.19 -17.41
CA GLY A 243 12.41 2.60 -16.85
C GLY A 243 13.07 3.45 -15.76
N ASN A 244 14.16 2.93 -15.20
CA ASN A 244 14.99 3.61 -14.20
C ASN A 244 16.45 3.25 -14.45
N GLU A 245 17.34 4.25 -14.53
CA GLU A 245 18.81 4.09 -14.64
C GLU A 245 19.30 3.03 -15.66
N ASN A 246 18.54 2.73 -16.69
CA ASN A 246 18.81 1.64 -17.64
C ASN A 246 19.93 1.92 -18.64
N ASN A 247 20.73 2.95 -18.39
CA ASN A 247 21.90 3.34 -19.21
C ASN A 247 23.24 3.16 -18.45
N GLN A 248 23.26 2.42 -17.37
CA GLN A 248 24.47 2.25 -16.55
C GLN A 248 25.57 1.48 -17.30
N PRO A 249 26.85 1.90 -17.20
CA PRO A 249 27.96 1.33 -17.96
C PRO A 249 28.24 -0.15 -17.66
N ASP A 250 27.95 -0.62 -16.46
CA ASP A 250 28.08 -2.01 -16.02
C ASP A 250 26.99 -2.93 -16.59
N GLN A 251 25.91 -2.32 -17.09
CA GLN A 251 24.79 -3.00 -17.73
C GLN A 251 24.87 -2.91 -19.28
N LYS A 252 26.07 -2.96 -19.86
CA LYS A 252 26.32 -2.75 -21.31
C LYS A 252 25.36 -3.50 -22.24
N ASN A 253 24.97 -4.73 -21.87
CA ASN A 253 24.03 -5.52 -22.65
C ASN A 253 22.55 -5.05 -22.49
N LEU A 254 22.25 -4.19 -21.53
CA LEU A 254 20.91 -3.68 -21.24
C LEU A 254 20.73 -2.27 -21.84
N SER A 255 21.76 -1.41 -21.77
CA SER A 255 21.72 -0.05 -22.30
C SER A 255 21.46 0.00 -23.79
N ASP A 256 22.06 -0.89 -24.56
CA ASP A 256 21.92 -0.96 -26.02
C ASP A 256 20.48 -1.25 -26.48
N LYS A 257 19.62 -1.74 -25.55
CA LYS A 257 18.22 -2.09 -25.84
C LYS A 257 17.22 -1.15 -25.21
N TYR A 258 17.65 -0.20 -24.38
CA TYR A 258 16.73 0.75 -23.72
C TYR A 258 15.92 1.53 -24.76
N TYR A 259 16.57 2.11 -25.75
CA TYR A 259 15.91 2.91 -26.77
C TYR A 259 14.85 2.11 -27.57
N GLU A 260 15.14 0.85 -27.88
CA GLU A 260 14.17 -0.03 -28.55
C GLU A 260 12.94 -0.29 -27.67
N ARG A 261 13.16 -0.55 -26.37
CA ARG A 261 12.08 -0.71 -25.38
C ARG A 261 11.27 0.56 -25.25
N PHE A 262 11.93 1.69 -25.06
CA PHE A 262 11.30 3.01 -24.98
C PHE A 262 10.38 3.28 -26.18
N LYS A 263 10.83 2.99 -27.41
CA LYS A 263 10.00 3.16 -28.62
C LYS A 263 8.72 2.32 -28.58
N LEU A 264 8.82 1.07 -28.11
CA LEU A 264 7.66 0.18 -28.01
C LEU A 264 6.66 0.69 -26.97
N PHE A 265 7.12 1.04 -25.77
CA PHE A 265 6.28 1.63 -24.73
C PHE A 265 5.67 2.95 -25.18
N LYS A 266 6.47 3.89 -25.69
CA LYS A 266 6.00 5.17 -26.22
C LYS A 266 4.90 4.97 -27.25
N LYS A 267 5.10 4.09 -28.24
CA LYS A 267 4.10 3.82 -29.28
C LYS A 267 2.78 3.33 -28.68
N ALA A 268 2.83 2.37 -27.77
CA ALA A 268 1.65 1.78 -27.15
C ALA A 268 0.91 2.79 -26.24
N ILE A 269 1.66 3.52 -25.43
CA ILE A 269 1.10 4.50 -24.50
C ILE A 269 0.44 5.66 -25.26
N LEU A 270 1.16 6.28 -26.20
CA LEU A 270 0.62 7.43 -26.94
C LEU A 270 -0.53 7.05 -27.89
N ALA A 271 -0.68 5.80 -28.27
CA ALA A 271 -1.86 5.32 -28.99
C ALA A 271 -3.14 5.38 -28.17
N LYS A 272 -3.07 5.16 -26.84
CA LYS A 272 -4.20 5.25 -25.91
C LYS A 272 -4.30 6.61 -25.21
N TYR A 273 -3.17 7.21 -24.88
CA TYR A 273 -3.02 8.44 -24.10
C TYR A 273 -2.15 9.44 -24.86
N PRO A 274 -2.66 10.09 -25.91
CA PRO A 274 -1.85 10.90 -26.82
C PRO A 274 -1.18 12.12 -26.16
N ASN A 275 -1.74 12.59 -25.03
CA ASN A 275 -1.22 13.75 -24.29
C ASN A 275 -0.30 13.36 -23.12
N MET A 276 0.07 12.08 -22.98
CA MET A 276 0.98 11.63 -21.91
C MET A 276 2.38 12.19 -22.13
N HIS A 277 2.94 12.79 -21.09
CA HIS A 277 4.35 13.20 -21.04
C HIS A 277 5.22 12.01 -20.65
N LEU A 278 6.23 11.69 -21.50
CA LEU A 278 7.10 10.52 -21.35
C LEU A 278 8.55 10.96 -21.19
#